data_85e208e76c9279d93ff971222d086e8c
#
_entry.id   85e208e76c9279d93ff971222d086e8c
#
_cell.length_a   1.000
_cell.length_b   1.000
_cell.length_c   1.000
_cell.angle_alpha   90.00
_cell.angle_beta   90.00
_cell.angle_gamma   90.00
#
_symmetry.space_group_name_H-M   'P 1'
#
loop_
_entity.id
_entity.type
_entity.pdbx_description
1 polymer ?
#
loop_
_entity_poly.entity_id
_entity_poly.type
_entity_poly.pdbx_seq_one_letter_code
_entity_poly.pdbx_strand_id
1 'polypeptide(L)'
;MSMNKYIADLDLDLSEGDTVRGDCPDCGGKNTFTANKSGGAVLYNCYKLGCKISGVHTVGMTAADIQARMQEVEQDKPKPKVEIMELPEYVVRSGSGLDAFRDKWDLWDQGLMYDLKDKRAVFPIFINNVLIDAVGRALAGAEPKWLRYTGKANYFIGGTGKTVVVVEDVISAITVAKLGFTGMAILGTSLSVAHMEQLGNYYKVIVALDPDAAHKTLRFR
;
A
#
# COMPACT_ATOMS: atom_id res chain seq x y z
N MET A 1 -29.73 25.54 -21.80
CA MET A 1 -29.79 24.11 -21.42
C MET A 1 -29.34 24.02 -19.98
N SER A 2 -30.02 23.30 -19.08
CA SER A 2 -29.52 23.21 -17.71
C SER A 2 -28.28 22.33 -17.66
N MET A 3 -27.34 22.62 -16.79
CA MET A 3 -26.08 21.85 -16.61
C MET A 3 -26.39 20.36 -16.34
N ASN A 4 -27.37 20.08 -15.49
CA ASN A 4 -27.75 18.70 -15.16
C ASN A 4 -28.20 17.91 -16.39
N LYS A 5 -28.94 18.54 -17.32
CA LYS A 5 -29.35 17.88 -18.56
C LYS A 5 -28.18 17.64 -19.48
N TYR A 6 -27.26 18.61 -19.60
CA TYR A 6 -26.04 18.46 -20.41
C TYR A 6 -25.15 17.30 -19.91
N ILE A 7 -24.98 17.19 -18.58
CA ILE A 7 -24.18 16.11 -18.00
C ILE A 7 -24.87 14.74 -18.14
N ALA A 8 -26.20 14.70 -18.00
CA ALA A 8 -26.96 13.46 -18.21
C ALA A 8 -26.89 12.98 -19.68
N ASP A 9 -26.94 13.91 -20.64
CA ASP A 9 -26.76 13.57 -22.06
C ASP A 9 -25.32 13.06 -22.33
N LEU A 10 -24.29 13.71 -21.74
CA LEU A 10 -22.89 13.23 -21.81
C LEU A 10 -22.69 11.85 -21.19
N ASP A 11 -23.38 11.51 -20.10
CA ASP A 11 -23.27 10.20 -19.46
C ASP A 11 -23.79 9.07 -20.37
N LEU A 12 -24.80 9.35 -21.20
CA LEU A 12 -25.32 8.41 -22.21
C LEU A 12 -24.31 8.17 -23.36
N ASP A 13 -23.52 9.19 -23.71
CA ASP A 13 -22.56 9.15 -24.83
C ASP A 13 -21.19 8.62 -24.44
N LEU A 14 -20.82 8.64 -23.15
CA LEU A 14 -19.51 8.23 -22.65
C LEU A 14 -19.51 6.76 -22.22
N SER A 15 -18.48 6.02 -22.64
CA SER A 15 -18.13 4.71 -22.11
C SER A 15 -17.25 4.81 -20.87
N GLU A 16 -17.15 3.73 -20.08
CA GLU A 16 -16.28 3.68 -18.91
C GLU A 16 -14.81 3.92 -19.29
N GLY A 17 -14.15 4.87 -18.63
CA GLY A 17 -12.79 5.28 -18.91
C GLY A 17 -12.67 6.43 -19.91
N ASP A 18 -13.75 6.82 -20.62
CA ASP A 18 -13.70 7.89 -21.58
C ASP A 18 -13.54 9.26 -20.91
N THR A 19 -12.80 10.12 -21.58
CA THR A 19 -12.62 11.52 -21.20
C THR A 19 -12.92 12.42 -22.39
N VAL A 20 -13.81 13.39 -22.18
CA VAL A 20 -14.13 14.41 -23.18
C VAL A 20 -13.67 15.78 -22.69
N ARG A 21 -13.18 16.60 -23.62
CA ARG A 21 -12.81 17.99 -23.38
C ARG A 21 -13.44 18.89 -24.42
N GLY A 22 -13.99 20.01 -23.96
CA GLY A 22 -14.68 20.94 -24.86
C GLY A 22 -14.96 22.30 -24.24
N ASP A 23 -15.82 23.05 -24.87
CA ASP A 23 -16.24 24.36 -24.40
C ASP A 23 -17.17 24.23 -23.20
N CYS A 24 -17.02 25.09 -22.21
CA CYS A 24 -17.85 25.04 -21.02
C CYS A 24 -19.29 25.49 -21.35
N PRO A 25 -20.31 24.66 -21.09
CA PRO A 25 -21.70 24.99 -21.40
C PRO A 25 -22.28 26.12 -20.53
N ASP A 26 -21.64 26.46 -19.42
CA ASP A 26 -22.07 27.50 -18.51
C ASP A 26 -21.36 28.84 -18.79
N CYS A 27 -20.03 28.88 -18.74
CA CYS A 27 -19.28 30.11 -18.88
C CYS A 27 -18.76 30.38 -20.32
N GLY A 28 -19.02 29.51 -21.27
CA GLY A 28 -18.56 29.63 -22.67
C GLY A 28 -17.04 29.60 -22.83
N GLY A 29 -16.30 29.18 -21.81
CA GLY A 29 -14.82 29.06 -21.92
C GLY A 29 -14.43 28.00 -22.94
N LYS A 30 -13.65 28.41 -23.96
CA LYS A 30 -13.23 27.52 -25.03
C LYS A 30 -12.27 26.46 -24.52
N ASN A 31 -12.60 25.19 -24.75
CA ASN A 31 -11.78 24.02 -24.40
C ASN A 31 -11.35 23.95 -22.91
N THR A 32 -12.21 24.49 -22.01
CA THR A 32 -11.95 24.54 -20.57
C THR A 32 -12.75 23.57 -19.74
N PHE A 33 -13.74 22.90 -20.32
CA PHE A 33 -14.57 21.91 -19.66
C PHE A 33 -14.02 20.51 -19.92
N THR A 34 -13.95 19.69 -18.90
CA THR A 34 -13.58 18.28 -19.01
C THR A 34 -14.60 17.44 -18.27
N ALA A 35 -15.02 16.33 -18.86
CA ALA A 35 -15.81 15.31 -18.20
C ALA A 35 -15.16 13.94 -18.42
N ASN A 36 -15.14 13.12 -17.37
CA ASN A 36 -14.58 11.77 -17.38
C ASN A 36 -15.58 10.80 -16.76
N LYS A 37 -15.82 9.66 -17.43
CA LYS A 37 -16.65 8.59 -16.89
C LYS A 37 -15.79 7.57 -16.17
N SER A 38 -16.00 7.43 -14.87
CA SER A 38 -15.27 6.49 -14.03
C SER A 38 -16.14 5.95 -12.90
N GLY A 39 -16.15 4.62 -12.75
CA GLY A 39 -16.94 3.95 -11.71
C GLY A 39 -18.46 4.16 -11.85
N GLY A 40 -18.96 4.37 -13.08
CA GLY A 40 -20.36 4.66 -13.34
C GLY A 40 -20.82 6.04 -12.94
N ALA A 41 -19.88 6.94 -12.71
CA ALA A 41 -20.13 8.35 -12.46
C ALA A 41 -19.43 9.21 -13.52
N VAL A 42 -20.00 10.34 -13.87
CA VAL A 42 -19.35 11.36 -14.68
C VAL A 42 -18.82 12.45 -13.77
N LEU A 43 -17.49 12.52 -13.64
CA LEU A 43 -16.79 13.61 -12.96
C LEU A 43 -16.57 14.73 -13.97
N TYR A 44 -16.91 15.95 -13.63
CA TYR A 44 -16.73 17.09 -14.53
C TYR A 44 -16.18 18.33 -13.83
N ASN A 45 -15.41 19.12 -14.57
CA ASN A 45 -14.81 20.35 -14.07
C ASN A 45 -14.56 21.36 -15.20
N CYS A 46 -14.68 22.65 -14.88
CA CYS A 46 -14.25 23.73 -15.76
C CYS A 46 -13.01 24.41 -15.18
N TYR A 47 -11.96 24.50 -15.99
CA TYR A 47 -10.67 25.09 -15.60
C TYR A 47 -10.56 26.60 -15.89
N LYS A 48 -11.63 27.25 -16.37
CA LYS A 48 -11.62 28.71 -16.56
C LYS A 48 -11.66 29.41 -15.23
N LEU A 49 -10.74 30.35 -15.00
CA LEU A 49 -10.68 31.15 -13.78
C LEU A 49 -12.04 31.85 -13.53
N GLY A 50 -12.59 31.68 -12.33
CA GLY A 50 -13.88 32.24 -11.92
C GLY A 50 -15.10 31.40 -12.30
N CYS A 51 -14.98 30.34 -13.08
CA CYS A 51 -16.03 29.37 -13.29
C CYS A 51 -16.11 28.40 -12.10
N LYS A 52 -17.30 28.18 -11.57
CA LYS A 52 -17.50 27.28 -10.41
C LYS A 52 -18.11 25.94 -10.81
N ILE A 53 -18.12 25.61 -12.09
CA ILE A 53 -18.68 24.37 -12.57
C ILE A 53 -17.72 23.22 -12.30
N SER A 54 -18.10 22.39 -11.35
CA SER A 54 -17.48 21.10 -11.06
C SER A 54 -18.48 20.22 -10.33
N GLY A 55 -18.35 18.92 -10.46
CA GLY A 55 -19.21 17.99 -9.72
C GLY A 55 -19.07 16.55 -10.16
N VAL A 56 -19.94 15.74 -9.59
CA VAL A 56 -20.10 14.33 -9.91
C VAL A 56 -21.56 14.08 -10.27
N HIS A 57 -21.82 13.48 -11.43
CA HIS A 57 -23.14 13.02 -11.84
C HIS A 57 -23.17 11.50 -11.77
N THR A 58 -24.06 10.96 -10.95
CA THR A 58 -24.30 9.52 -10.86
C THR A 58 -25.70 9.24 -11.41
N VAL A 59 -25.81 8.45 -12.45
CA VAL A 59 -27.11 7.90 -12.86
C VAL A 59 -27.48 6.87 -11.82
N GLY A 60 -28.60 7.10 -11.14
CA GLY A 60 -29.15 6.36 -10.02
C GLY A 60 -28.75 4.88 -9.93
N MET A 61 -27.52 4.64 -9.52
CA MET A 61 -27.08 3.30 -9.14
C MET A 61 -27.73 2.95 -7.82
N THR A 62 -28.45 1.85 -7.79
CA THR A 62 -28.97 1.30 -6.54
C THR A 62 -27.79 0.76 -5.69
N ALA A 63 -28.00 0.62 -4.37
CA ALA A 63 -26.99 -0.02 -3.52
C ALA A 63 -26.62 -1.43 -4.02
N ALA A 64 -27.56 -2.13 -4.66
CA ALA A 64 -27.32 -3.43 -5.28
C ALA A 64 -26.39 -3.34 -6.50
N ASP A 65 -26.53 -2.29 -7.34
CA ASP A 65 -25.65 -2.09 -8.49
C ASP A 65 -24.21 -1.76 -8.05
N ILE A 66 -24.07 -0.98 -6.96
CA ILE A 66 -22.76 -0.68 -6.36
C ILE A 66 -22.13 -1.95 -5.82
N GLN A 67 -22.90 -2.79 -5.09
CA GLN A 67 -22.38 -4.06 -4.56
C GLN A 67 -22.02 -5.03 -5.68
N ALA A 68 -22.82 -5.17 -6.72
CA ALA A 68 -22.51 -6.03 -7.86
C ALA A 68 -21.20 -5.60 -8.55
N ARG A 69 -21.02 -4.31 -8.80
CA ARG A 69 -19.77 -3.77 -9.37
C ARG A 69 -18.56 -3.94 -8.47
N MET A 70 -18.72 -3.74 -7.17
CA MET A 70 -17.63 -4.01 -6.22
C MET A 70 -17.20 -5.48 -6.27
N GLN A 71 -18.16 -6.40 -6.40
CA GLN A 71 -17.88 -7.83 -6.54
C GLN A 71 -17.23 -8.18 -7.89
N GLU A 72 -17.64 -7.54 -8.99
CA GLU A 72 -17.00 -7.72 -10.31
C GLU A 72 -15.55 -7.20 -10.30
N VAL A 73 -15.31 -6.00 -9.76
CA VAL A 73 -13.95 -5.43 -9.63
C VAL A 73 -13.06 -6.28 -8.72
N GLU A 74 -13.63 -6.94 -7.71
CA GLU A 74 -12.88 -7.81 -6.81
C GLU A 74 -12.57 -9.17 -7.46
N GLN A 75 -13.43 -9.67 -8.35
CA GLN A 75 -13.22 -10.90 -9.11
C GLN A 75 -12.25 -10.72 -10.28
N ASP A 76 -12.21 -9.54 -10.89
CA ASP A 76 -11.36 -9.22 -12.05
C ASP A 76 -9.95 -8.72 -11.65
N LYS A 77 -9.72 -8.49 -10.35
CA LYS A 77 -8.35 -8.28 -9.86
C LYS A 77 -7.56 -9.56 -10.10
N PRO A 78 -6.54 -9.56 -10.99
CA PRO A 78 -5.68 -10.72 -11.14
C PRO A 78 -5.14 -11.05 -9.75
N LYS A 79 -5.48 -12.24 -9.25
CA LYS A 79 -4.91 -12.74 -7.98
C LYS A 79 -3.40 -12.56 -8.14
N PRO A 80 -2.73 -11.80 -7.25
CA PRO A 80 -1.30 -11.59 -7.39
C PRO A 80 -0.66 -12.98 -7.49
N LYS A 81 -0.01 -13.27 -8.61
CA LYS A 81 0.84 -14.45 -8.72
C LYS A 81 1.90 -14.25 -7.66
N VAL A 82 1.76 -14.98 -6.55
CA VAL A 82 2.78 -14.99 -5.50
C VAL A 82 3.99 -15.66 -6.12
N GLU A 83 4.91 -14.86 -6.64
CA GLU A 83 6.17 -15.38 -7.15
C GLU A 83 6.98 -15.86 -5.96
N ILE A 84 7.19 -17.17 -5.90
CA ILE A 84 8.02 -17.81 -4.88
C ILE A 84 9.44 -17.30 -5.03
N MET A 85 10.01 -16.84 -3.92
CA MET A 85 11.42 -16.47 -3.87
C MET A 85 12.24 -17.67 -3.40
N GLU A 86 13.36 -17.93 -4.05
CA GLU A 86 14.43 -18.77 -3.51
C GLU A 86 15.51 -17.85 -2.93
N LEU A 87 15.93 -18.14 -1.70
CA LEU A 87 17.04 -17.42 -1.09
C LEU A 87 18.34 -17.78 -1.82
N PRO A 88 19.24 -16.81 -2.04
CA PRO A 88 20.55 -17.11 -2.61
C PRO A 88 21.31 -18.15 -1.79
N GLU A 89 22.12 -19.00 -2.43
CA GLU A 89 22.88 -20.07 -1.80
C GLU A 89 23.82 -19.56 -0.67
N TYR A 90 24.27 -18.32 -0.75
CA TYR A 90 25.08 -17.69 0.27
C TYR A 90 24.29 -17.23 1.51
N VAL A 91 22.97 -17.40 1.53
CA VAL A 91 22.13 -17.16 2.70
C VAL A 91 21.93 -18.48 3.45
N VAL A 92 22.57 -18.62 4.58
CA VAL A 92 22.67 -19.85 5.37
C VAL A 92 22.01 -19.68 6.75
N ARG A 93 21.82 -20.80 7.46
CA ARG A 93 21.13 -20.79 8.77
C ARG A 93 21.96 -20.22 9.93
N SER A 94 23.30 -20.18 9.80
CA SER A 94 24.20 -19.75 10.86
C SER A 94 25.41 -18.99 10.28
N GLY A 95 25.99 -18.11 11.07
CA GLY A 95 27.16 -17.36 10.64
C GLY A 95 27.69 -16.42 11.74
N SER A 96 28.87 -15.90 11.53
CA SER A 96 29.58 -15.08 12.52
C SER A 96 28.79 -13.83 12.89
N GLY A 97 28.54 -13.64 14.18
CA GLY A 97 27.84 -12.49 14.74
C GLY A 97 26.31 -12.61 14.72
N LEU A 98 25.74 -13.65 14.08
CA LEU A 98 24.28 -13.83 14.05
C LEU A 98 23.72 -14.16 15.44
N ASP A 99 24.42 -14.99 16.22
CA ASP A 99 23.95 -15.38 17.55
C ASP A 99 24.02 -14.19 18.52
N ALA A 100 25.10 -13.42 18.51
CA ALA A 100 25.18 -12.18 19.29
C ALA A 100 24.10 -11.16 18.89
N PHE A 101 23.70 -11.14 17.62
CA PHE A 101 22.61 -10.30 17.15
C PHE A 101 21.25 -10.83 17.62
N ARG A 102 21.02 -12.16 17.61
CA ARG A 102 19.84 -12.80 18.18
C ARG A 102 19.69 -12.51 19.67
N ASP A 103 20.79 -12.67 20.43
CA ASP A 103 20.83 -12.36 21.88
C ASP A 103 20.49 -10.90 22.14
N LYS A 104 21.13 -9.98 21.41
CA LYS A 104 20.90 -8.53 21.58
C LYS A 104 19.46 -8.11 21.43
N TRP A 105 18.70 -8.73 20.51
CA TRP A 105 17.35 -8.35 20.14
C TRP A 105 16.32 -9.40 20.53
N ASP A 106 16.75 -10.49 21.21
CA ASP A 106 15.91 -11.63 21.56
C ASP A 106 15.12 -12.19 20.37
N LEU A 107 15.84 -12.65 19.32
CA LEU A 107 15.30 -13.04 18.02
C LEU A 107 15.46 -14.54 17.72
N TRP A 108 15.62 -15.39 18.73
CA TRP A 108 15.92 -16.81 18.54
C TRP A 108 14.81 -17.57 17.82
N ASP A 109 13.55 -17.21 18.04
CA ASP A 109 12.37 -17.89 17.46
C ASP A 109 11.97 -17.33 16.08
N GLN A 110 12.74 -16.38 15.52
CA GLN A 110 12.32 -15.65 14.31
C GLN A 110 12.83 -16.25 13.00
N GLY A 111 13.44 -17.43 13.03
CA GLY A 111 13.95 -18.10 11.84
C GLY A 111 14.97 -17.30 11.03
N LEU A 112 15.75 -16.44 11.70
CA LEU A 112 16.78 -15.61 11.05
C LEU A 112 17.81 -16.48 10.35
N MET A 113 18.27 -15.98 9.22
CA MET A 113 19.36 -16.55 8.43
C MET A 113 20.53 -15.58 8.36
N TYR A 114 21.65 -16.01 7.78
CA TYR A 114 22.87 -15.23 7.67
C TYR A 114 23.33 -15.14 6.22
N ASP A 115 23.57 -13.93 5.76
CA ASP A 115 24.20 -13.66 4.47
C ASP A 115 25.72 -13.68 4.61
N LEU A 116 26.35 -14.69 4.01
CA LEU A 116 27.82 -14.88 4.02
C LEU A 116 28.54 -13.78 3.24
N LYS A 117 27.91 -13.26 2.18
CA LYS A 117 28.49 -12.27 1.28
C LYS A 117 28.56 -10.89 1.94
N ASP A 118 27.40 -10.42 2.40
CA ASP A 118 27.27 -9.07 2.90
C ASP A 118 27.20 -8.98 4.45
N LYS A 119 27.40 -10.11 5.13
CA LYS A 119 27.42 -10.24 6.60
C LYS A 119 26.20 -9.61 7.26
N ARG A 120 25.01 -10.08 6.86
CA ARG A 120 23.73 -9.56 7.33
C ARG A 120 22.93 -10.62 8.07
N ALA A 121 22.18 -10.20 9.08
CA ALA A 121 21.08 -10.98 9.60
C ALA A 121 19.90 -10.85 8.62
N VAL A 122 19.41 -11.96 8.11
CA VAL A 122 18.37 -12.02 7.08
C VAL A 122 17.05 -12.45 7.71
N PHE A 123 16.01 -11.66 7.50
CA PHE A 123 14.65 -11.89 7.92
C PHE A 123 13.84 -12.34 6.71
N PRO A 124 13.50 -13.63 6.59
CA PRO A 124 12.60 -14.11 5.54
C PRO A 124 11.19 -13.54 5.72
N ILE A 125 10.54 -13.17 4.62
CA ILE A 125 9.18 -12.63 4.62
C ILE A 125 8.26 -13.63 3.93
N PHE A 126 7.28 -14.13 4.69
CA PHE A 126 6.31 -15.09 4.21
C PHE A 126 4.93 -14.45 4.08
N ILE A 127 4.21 -14.78 3.01
CA ILE A 127 2.76 -14.55 2.87
C ILE A 127 2.12 -15.91 2.60
N ASN A 128 1.14 -16.30 3.41
CA ASN A 128 0.48 -17.59 3.32
C ASN A 128 1.46 -18.79 3.28
N ASN A 129 2.49 -18.76 4.11
CA ASN A 129 3.58 -19.73 4.19
C ASN A 129 4.45 -19.84 2.91
N VAL A 130 4.35 -18.90 2.00
CA VAL A 130 5.20 -18.83 0.81
C VAL A 130 6.24 -17.73 1.03
N LEU A 131 7.53 -18.05 0.84
CA LEU A 131 8.60 -17.06 0.89
C LEU A 131 8.51 -16.16 -0.34
N ILE A 132 8.32 -14.86 -0.13
CA ILE A 132 8.14 -13.86 -1.20
C ILE A 132 9.28 -12.85 -1.26
N ASP A 133 9.93 -12.60 -0.13
CA ASP A 133 11.03 -11.63 -0.02
C ASP A 133 11.88 -11.93 1.20
N ALA A 134 12.97 -11.21 1.35
CA ALA A 134 13.77 -11.18 2.56
C ALA A 134 14.38 -9.79 2.77
N VAL A 135 14.65 -9.45 4.02
CA VAL A 135 15.28 -8.18 4.39
C VAL A 135 16.52 -8.47 5.23
N GLY A 136 17.65 -7.93 4.85
CA GLY A 136 18.96 -8.12 5.51
C GLY A 136 19.37 -6.90 6.33
N ARG A 137 19.65 -7.11 7.62
CA ARG A 137 20.22 -6.10 8.51
C ARG A 137 21.74 -6.27 8.58
N ALA A 138 22.49 -5.23 8.28
CA ALA A 138 23.94 -5.23 8.41
C ALA A 138 24.40 -5.49 9.87
N LEU A 139 25.31 -6.44 10.08
CA LEU A 139 25.85 -6.77 11.40
C LEU A 139 27.13 -6.00 11.72
N ALA A 140 27.90 -5.60 10.70
CA ALA A 140 29.22 -5.00 10.81
C ALA A 140 29.38 -3.66 10.09
N GLY A 141 28.37 -2.78 10.19
CA GLY A 141 28.45 -1.42 9.63
C GLY A 141 28.42 -1.34 8.10
N ALA A 142 28.05 -2.42 7.40
CA ALA A 142 27.87 -2.38 5.95
C ALA A 142 26.71 -1.46 5.56
N GLU A 143 26.89 -0.71 4.48
CA GLU A 143 25.83 0.11 3.90
C GLU A 143 25.21 -0.58 2.67
N PRO A 144 23.91 -0.42 2.45
CA PRO A 144 22.93 0.23 3.33
C PRO A 144 22.67 -0.58 4.60
N LYS A 145 22.27 0.08 5.69
CA LYS A 145 21.91 -0.55 6.97
C LYS A 145 20.88 -1.66 6.80
N TRP A 146 19.88 -1.47 5.93
CA TRP A 146 18.88 -2.45 5.52
C TRP A 146 18.97 -2.71 4.02
N LEU A 147 18.97 -3.98 3.62
CA LEU A 147 18.99 -4.43 2.23
C LEU A 147 17.74 -5.27 1.96
N ARG A 148 17.07 -5.02 0.84
CA ARG A 148 15.97 -5.85 0.36
C ARG A 148 16.47 -6.78 -0.74
N TYR A 149 16.11 -8.06 -0.69
CA TYR A 149 16.60 -9.06 -1.64
C TYR A 149 15.84 -9.04 -2.96
N THR A 150 14.51 -8.89 -2.92
CA THR A 150 13.70 -8.78 -4.15
C THR A 150 12.92 -7.48 -4.23
N GLY A 151 12.58 -6.88 -3.10
CA GLY A 151 11.74 -5.69 -3.04
C GLY A 151 10.25 -5.96 -3.31
N LYS A 152 9.82 -7.23 -3.35
CA LYS A 152 8.43 -7.61 -3.66
C LYS A 152 7.48 -7.45 -2.46
N ALA A 153 7.95 -7.67 -1.24
CA ALA A 153 7.14 -7.47 -0.05
C ALA A 153 6.93 -5.98 0.22
N ASN A 154 5.70 -5.56 0.42
CA ASN A 154 5.41 -4.19 0.83
C ASN A 154 5.60 -3.99 2.33
N TYR A 155 5.38 -5.02 3.14
CA TYR A 155 5.44 -4.98 4.59
C TYR A 155 5.91 -6.32 5.16
N PHE A 156 6.32 -6.26 6.44
CA PHE A 156 6.53 -7.43 7.28
C PHE A 156 5.49 -7.42 8.40
N ILE A 157 4.90 -8.57 8.73
CA ILE A 157 3.97 -8.74 9.83
C ILE A 157 4.58 -9.67 10.88
N GLY A 158 4.58 -9.22 12.14
CA GLY A 158 4.91 -10.03 13.31
C GLY A 158 3.74 -10.05 14.30
N GLY A 159 3.46 -11.21 14.88
CA GLY A 159 2.37 -11.38 15.85
C GLY A 159 0.98 -11.54 15.24
N THR A 160 -0.02 -11.72 16.11
CA THR A 160 -1.42 -12.05 15.72
C THR A 160 -2.47 -11.24 16.51
N GLY A 161 -2.07 -10.10 17.09
CA GLY A 161 -2.95 -9.23 17.86
C GLY A 161 -4.01 -8.53 16.98
N LYS A 162 -5.15 -8.17 17.57
CA LYS A 162 -6.20 -7.40 16.88
C LYS A 162 -5.87 -5.91 16.75
N THR A 163 -4.87 -5.43 17.46
CA THR A 163 -4.32 -4.08 17.34
C THR A 163 -3.01 -4.18 16.60
N VAL A 164 -2.88 -3.43 15.50
CA VAL A 164 -1.63 -3.34 14.74
C VAL A 164 -0.89 -2.06 15.08
N VAL A 165 0.43 -2.17 15.27
CA VAL A 165 1.34 -1.04 15.45
C VAL A 165 2.23 -0.96 14.20
N VAL A 166 2.11 0.14 13.47
CA VAL A 166 2.91 0.42 12.27
C VAL A 166 4.24 1.02 12.69
N VAL A 167 5.32 0.40 12.26
CA VAL A 167 6.71 0.78 12.57
C VAL A 167 7.56 0.80 11.30
N GLU A 168 8.78 1.30 11.36
CA GLU A 168 9.63 1.42 10.18
C GLU A 168 10.33 0.11 9.80
N ASP A 169 10.85 -0.63 10.78
CA ASP A 169 11.69 -1.80 10.55
C ASP A 169 11.20 -3.10 11.20
N VAL A 170 11.74 -4.22 10.71
CA VAL A 170 11.35 -5.57 11.10
C VAL A 170 11.59 -5.86 12.59
N ILE A 171 12.71 -5.35 13.16
CA ILE A 171 13.05 -5.60 14.56
C ILE A 171 12.02 -4.93 15.47
N SER A 172 11.65 -3.70 15.15
CA SER A 172 10.58 -2.96 15.83
C SER A 172 9.25 -3.69 15.76
N ALA A 173 8.89 -4.24 14.58
CA ALA A 173 7.66 -5.03 14.43
C ALA A 173 7.67 -6.30 15.26
N ILE A 174 8.79 -7.02 15.32
CA ILE A 174 8.95 -8.22 16.17
C ILE A 174 8.87 -7.84 17.65
N THR A 175 9.49 -6.75 18.07
CA THR A 175 9.42 -6.26 19.45
C THR A 175 7.99 -5.95 19.87
N VAL A 176 7.23 -5.31 19.00
CA VAL A 176 5.79 -5.06 19.21
C VAL A 176 5.01 -6.37 19.33
N ALA A 177 5.33 -7.37 18.49
CA ALA A 177 4.67 -8.67 18.51
C ALA A 177 4.84 -9.40 19.85
N LYS A 178 6.00 -9.28 20.47
CA LYS A 178 6.29 -9.87 21.80
C LYS A 178 5.46 -9.25 22.93
N LEU A 179 4.91 -8.06 22.73
CA LEU A 179 3.99 -7.39 23.66
C LEU A 179 2.53 -7.77 23.44
N GLY A 180 2.24 -8.75 22.57
CA GLY A 180 0.89 -9.24 22.29
C GLY A 180 0.10 -8.42 21.26
N PHE A 181 0.77 -7.49 20.58
CA PHE A 181 0.20 -6.75 19.45
C PHE A 181 0.59 -7.39 18.11
N THR A 182 0.06 -6.87 17.02
CA THR A 182 0.63 -7.12 15.70
C THR A 182 1.58 -5.98 15.35
N GLY A 183 2.83 -6.27 15.04
CA GLY A 183 3.79 -5.31 14.51
C GLY A 183 3.75 -5.34 12.99
N MET A 184 3.66 -4.19 12.33
CA MET A 184 3.74 -4.06 10.87
C MET A 184 4.89 -3.13 10.51
N ALA A 185 5.96 -3.69 9.95
CA ALA A 185 7.04 -2.89 9.38
C ALA A 185 6.71 -2.51 7.94
N ILE A 186 6.79 -1.20 7.61
CA ILE A 186 6.42 -0.70 6.27
C ILE A 186 7.49 -0.93 5.21
N LEU A 187 8.68 -1.38 5.59
CA LEU A 187 9.81 -1.70 4.69
C LEU A 187 10.13 -0.58 3.67
N GLY A 188 9.83 0.65 3.99
CA GLY A 188 9.99 1.81 3.12
C GLY A 188 9.74 3.10 3.87
N THR A 189 9.53 4.18 3.12
CA THR A 189 9.35 5.53 3.68
C THR A 189 7.92 6.06 3.60
N SER A 190 7.00 5.28 3.03
CA SER A 190 5.60 5.70 2.84
C SER A 190 4.66 4.50 2.85
N LEU A 191 3.41 4.73 3.23
CA LEU A 191 2.35 3.73 3.11
C LEU A 191 1.87 3.64 1.65
N SER A 192 1.76 2.42 1.15
CA SER A 192 1.16 2.10 -0.15
C SER A 192 -0.28 1.61 0.01
N VAL A 193 -0.99 1.44 -1.10
CA VAL A 193 -2.33 0.83 -1.12
C VAL A 193 -2.33 -0.54 -0.44
N ALA A 194 -1.31 -1.38 -0.69
CA ALA A 194 -1.19 -2.70 -0.07
C ALA A 194 -1.07 -2.63 1.47
N HIS A 195 -0.43 -1.59 2.02
CA HIS A 195 -0.42 -1.36 3.46
C HIS A 195 -1.82 -1.01 3.97
N MET A 196 -2.54 -0.12 3.27
CA MET A 196 -3.88 0.31 3.68
C MET A 196 -4.88 -0.85 3.65
N GLU A 197 -4.83 -1.70 2.61
CA GLU A 197 -5.64 -2.91 2.51
C GLU A 197 -5.35 -3.85 3.69
N GLN A 198 -4.09 -4.06 4.03
CA GLN A 198 -3.72 -4.91 5.18
C GLN A 198 -4.16 -4.30 6.52
N LEU A 199 -4.00 -2.98 6.69
CA LEU A 199 -4.41 -2.28 7.92
C LEU A 199 -5.92 -2.35 8.16
N GLY A 200 -6.73 -2.43 7.11
CA GLY A 200 -8.19 -2.60 7.19
C GLY A 200 -8.64 -3.89 7.89
N ASN A 201 -7.76 -4.89 8.03
CA ASN A 201 -8.07 -6.15 8.73
C ASN A 201 -7.98 -6.06 10.27
N TYR A 202 -7.55 -4.91 10.82
CA TYR A 202 -7.33 -4.77 12.26
C TYR A 202 -8.37 -3.87 12.90
N TYR A 203 -8.71 -4.20 14.16
CA TYR A 203 -9.66 -3.42 14.96
C TYR A 203 -9.13 -2.02 15.30
N LYS A 204 -7.81 -1.91 15.55
CA LYS A 204 -7.14 -0.66 15.91
C LYS A 204 -5.78 -0.57 15.25
N VAL A 205 -5.48 0.59 14.69
CA VAL A 205 -4.19 0.93 14.09
C VAL A 205 -3.50 1.99 14.95
N ILE A 206 -2.26 1.74 15.32
CA ILE A 206 -1.39 2.69 16.02
C ILE A 206 -0.20 2.95 15.07
N VAL A 207 0.10 4.21 14.78
CA VAL A 207 1.27 4.58 13.99
C VAL A 207 2.38 5.03 14.93
N ALA A 208 3.51 4.32 14.93
CA ALA A 208 4.67 4.53 15.80
C ALA A 208 5.94 4.56 14.95
N LEU A 209 6.05 5.58 14.08
CA LEU A 209 7.23 5.84 13.27
C LEU A 209 8.25 6.65 14.07
N ASP A 210 9.51 6.61 13.65
CA ASP A 210 10.58 7.38 14.28
C ASP A 210 10.29 8.89 14.24
N PRO A 211 10.78 9.69 15.22
CA PRO A 211 10.47 11.12 15.34
C PRO A 211 10.82 11.94 14.09
N ASP A 212 11.87 11.57 13.37
CA ASP A 212 12.28 12.21 12.11
C ASP A 212 11.31 11.94 10.95
N ALA A 213 10.50 10.89 11.07
CA ALA A 213 9.43 10.55 10.12
C ALA A 213 8.05 11.10 10.51
N ALA A 214 7.92 11.78 11.65
CA ALA A 214 6.63 12.27 12.18
C ALA A 214 5.86 13.17 11.17
N HIS A 215 6.56 13.99 10.39
CA HIS A 215 5.96 14.82 9.34
C HIS A 215 5.34 13.98 8.19
N LYS A 216 5.81 12.74 7.99
CA LYS A 216 5.25 11.81 7.02
C LYS A 216 3.92 11.23 7.53
N THR A 217 3.82 10.99 8.84
CA THR A 217 2.62 10.46 9.50
C THR A 217 1.41 11.38 9.30
N LEU A 218 1.61 12.69 9.24
CA LEU A 218 0.55 13.69 9.06
C LEU A 218 -0.04 13.71 7.63
N ARG A 219 0.61 13.08 6.66
CA ARG A 219 0.12 12.99 5.28
C ARG A 219 -0.89 11.86 5.06
N PHE A 220 -1.13 11.02 6.05
CA PHE A 220 -2.07 9.88 6.01
C PHE A 220 -3.48 10.24 6.52
N ARG A 221 -3.86 11.54 6.45
CA ARG A 221 -5.23 12.01 6.74
C ARG A 221 -6.07 12.12 5.49
#